data_6b63c74a55972fd131431df6edb336bc
#
_entry.id   6b63c74a55972fd131431df6edb336bc
#
_cell.length_a   1.000
_cell.length_b   1.000
_cell.length_c   1.000
_cell.angle_alpha   90.00
_cell.angle_beta   90.00
_cell.angle_gamma   90.00
#
_symmetry.space_group_name_H-M   'P 1'
#
loop_
_entity.id
_entity.type
_entity.pdbx_description
1 polymer ?
#
loop_
_entity_poly.entity_id
_entity_poly.type
_entity_poly.pdbx_seq_one_letter_code
_entity_poly.pdbx_strand_id
1 'polypeptide(L)'
;NYPLYDELELSIAQFKGTEAALVFNTGYMANVGVISALCLKNDVIFSDELNHASIIDGCRLAKAETKVYKHNDMTDLKLLLQNTVCAGRKWIITDGVFSMDGDIAPLDEIVALAQEYGAEIIVDDAHATGVIGDGKGSAHHFGLKAEVAVQIGTLSKAIGSEGGFVAGSQILVDYLRNVARSFIFSTALAPAVVCASIRAIKEIQDNDKLVNTLSVNSLFMRECLMAEGLTVIDGETPIIPIIIGDAARTLEIKKKCQDNGLIVSAIRPPTVPVGTSRLRLTVMATHTKADLKAAAKIIADIIKETV
;
A
#
# COMPACT_ATOMS: atom_id res chain seq x y z
N ASN A 1 -16.20 16.36 -15.27
CA ASN A 1 -14.97 16.73 -14.57
C ASN A 1 -14.75 18.24 -14.64
N TYR A 2 -13.94 18.78 -13.73
CA TYR A 2 -13.43 20.14 -13.75
C TYR A 2 -12.01 20.12 -14.35
N PRO A 3 -11.50 21.22 -14.93
CA PRO A 3 -10.12 21.28 -15.42
C PRO A 3 -9.07 20.89 -14.37
N LEU A 4 -9.33 21.13 -13.08
CA LEU A 4 -8.49 20.71 -11.96
C LEU A 4 -8.27 19.18 -11.89
N TYR A 5 -9.20 18.37 -12.40
CA TYR A 5 -9.01 16.93 -12.46
C TYR A 5 -7.93 16.55 -13.47
N ASP A 6 -7.93 17.20 -14.62
CA ASP A 6 -6.93 16.97 -15.66
C ASP A 6 -5.54 17.36 -15.11
N GLU A 7 -5.46 18.45 -14.33
CA GLU A 7 -4.23 18.87 -13.66
C GLU A 7 -3.76 17.85 -12.60
N LEU A 8 -4.68 17.32 -11.79
CA LEU A 8 -4.36 16.30 -10.80
C LEU A 8 -3.90 14.99 -11.47
N GLU A 9 -4.63 14.52 -12.49
CA GLU A 9 -4.28 13.30 -13.23
C GLU A 9 -2.92 13.43 -13.92
N LEU A 10 -2.62 14.58 -14.51
CA LEU A 10 -1.32 14.90 -15.08
C LEU A 10 -0.21 14.91 -13.99
N SER A 11 -0.48 15.55 -12.84
CA SER A 11 0.46 15.59 -11.72
C SER A 11 0.80 14.19 -11.19
N ILE A 12 -0.22 13.32 -11.06
CA ILE A 12 -0.03 11.92 -10.64
C ILE A 12 0.77 11.15 -11.69
N ALA A 13 0.45 11.28 -12.97
CA ALA A 13 1.16 10.60 -14.06
C ALA A 13 2.65 10.97 -14.06
N GLN A 14 2.95 12.26 -13.96
CA GLN A 14 4.34 12.77 -13.88
C GLN A 14 5.05 12.26 -12.61
N PHE A 15 4.36 12.26 -11.47
CA PHE A 15 4.91 11.78 -10.20
C PHE A 15 5.24 10.29 -10.25
N LYS A 16 4.35 9.48 -10.82
CA LYS A 16 4.53 8.01 -10.96
C LYS A 16 5.42 7.64 -12.15
N GLY A 17 5.74 8.58 -13.04
CA GLY A 17 6.54 8.34 -14.24
C GLY A 17 5.81 7.49 -15.27
N THR A 18 4.50 7.67 -15.42
CA THR A 18 3.61 6.98 -16.37
C THR A 18 3.06 7.95 -17.43
N GLU A 19 2.44 7.42 -18.49
CA GLU A 19 1.84 8.23 -19.56
C GLU A 19 0.60 8.99 -19.10
N ALA A 20 -0.23 8.36 -18.27
CA ALA A 20 -1.50 8.91 -17.81
C ALA A 20 -1.89 8.39 -16.42
N ALA A 21 -2.89 9.04 -15.80
CA ALA A 21 -3.53 8.59 -14.57
C ALA A 21 -5.04 8.86 -14.61
N LEU A 22 -5.79 8.15 -13.76
CA LEU A 22 -7.22 8.34 -13.55
C LEU A 22 -7.52 8.40 -12.06
N VAL A 23 -8.27 9.41 -11.62
CA VAL A 23 -8.61 9.63 -10.21
C VAL A 23 -9.95 9.02 -9.87
N PHE A 24 -9.99 8.30 -8.74
CA PHE A 24 -11.18 7.71 -8.12
C PHE A 24 -11.45 8.38 -6.76
N ASN A 25 -12.65 8.22 -6.22
CA ASN A 25 -12.99 8.80 -4.93
C ASN A 25 -12.24 8.20 -3.75
N THR A 26 -11.82 6.94 -3.84
CA THR A 26 -11.03 6.25 -2.82
C THR A 26 -10.09 5.24 -3.45
N GLY A 27 -9.01 4.85 -2.74
CA GLY A 27 -8.16 3.73 -3.16
C GLY A 27 -8.95 2.40 -3.26
N TYR A 28 -9.93 2.20 -2.37
CA TYR A 28 -10.83 1.04 -2.45
C TYR A 28 -11.57 0.98 -3.79
N MET A 29 -12.15 2.10 -4.22
CA MET A 29 -12.86 2.21 -5.51
C MET A 29 -11.92 2.05 -6.70
N ALA A 30 -10.68 2.51 -6.59
CA ALA A 30 -9.66 2.31 -7.61
C ALA A 30 -9.36 0.82 -7.79
N ASN A 31 -9.05 0.09 -6.72
CA ASN A 31 -8.81 -1.37 -6.77
C ASN A 31 -10.00 -2.13 -7.38
N VAL A 32 -11.19 -1.94 -6.80
CA VAL A 32 -12.40 -2.63 -7.28
C VAL A 32 -12.69 -2.30 -8.75
N GLY A 33 -12.59 -1.03 -9.13
CA GLY A 33 -12.87 -0.59 -10.51
C GLY A 33 -11.86 -1.12 -11.51
N VAL A 34 -10.57 -1.02 -11.19
CA VAL A 34 -9.47 -1.43 -12.08
C VAL A 34 -9.45 -2.95 -12.25
N ILE A 35 -9.43 -3.70 -11.16
CA ILE A 35 -9.33 -5.17 -11.21
C ILE A 35 -10.54 -5.78 -11.91
N SER A 36 -11.76 -5.34 -11.57
CA SER A 36 -12.97 -5.87 -12.21
C SER A 36 -13.12 -5.47 -13.69
N ALA A 37 -12.49 -4.37 -14.11
CA ALA A 37 -12.50 -3.93 -15.51
C ALA A 37 -11.45 -4.65 -16.36
N LEU A 38 -10.28 -4.95 -15.81
CA LEU A 38 -9.16 -5.52 -16.56
C LEU A 38 -9.19 -7.05 -16.59
N CYS A 39 -9.56 -7.69 -15.48
CA CYS A 39 -9.49 -9.14 -15.33
C CYS A 39 -10.80 -9.80 -15.81
N LEU A 40 -10.77 -10.37 -17.01
CA LEU A 40 -11.95 -10.88 -17.72
C LEU A 40 -12.12 -12.39 -17.52
N LYS A 41 -13.23 -12.95 -18.02
CA LYS A 41 -13.67 -14.35 -17.80
C LYS A 41 -12.63 -15.43 -18.13
N ASN A 42 -11.76 -15.18 -19.09
CA ASN A 42 -10.77 -16.19 -19.54
C ASN A 42 -9.38 -15.94 -18.93
N ASP A 43 -9.26 -14.90 -18.12
CA ASP A 43 -8.02 -14.54 -17.44
C ASP A 43 -7.87 -15.30 -16.12
N VAL A 44 -6.64 -15.32 -15.61
CA VAL A 44 -6.34 -15.85 -14.27
C VAL A 44 -5.59 -14.78 -13.48
N ILE A 45 -6.03 -14.57 -12.24
CA ILE A 45 -5.41 -13.69 -11.25
C ILE A 45 -4.59 -14.52 -10.29
N PHE A 46 -3.34 -14.12 -10.03
CA PHE A 46 -2.49 -14.61 -8.95
C PHE A 46 -2.39 -13.51 -7.90
N SER A 47 -3.03 -13.72 -6.74
CA SER A 47 -3.17 -12.71 -5.67
C SER A 47 -2.38 -13.14 -4.45
N ASP A 48 -1.59 -12.24 -3.85
CA ASP A 48 -0.97 -12.49 -2.55
C ASP A 48 -2.03 -12.69 -1.48
N GLU A 49 -1.80 -13.63 -0.54
CA GLU A 49 -2.78 -13.99 0.49
C GLU A 49 -3.05 -12.86 1.50
N LEU A 50 -2.11 -11.92 1.68
CA LEU A 50 -2.25 -10.77 2.57
C LEU A 50 -2.65 -9.48 1.87
N ASN A 51 -3.02 -9.55 0.60
CA ASN A 51 -3.52 -8.40 -0.14
C ASN A 51 -4.69 -7.72 0.58
N HIS A 52 -4.75 -6.39 0.43
CA HIS A 52 -5.79 -5.56 1.01
C HIS A 52 -7.21 -6.01 0.59
N ALA A 53 -8.19 -5.83 1.49
CA ALA A 53 -9.58 -6.23 1.26
C ALA A 53 -10.18 -5.70 -0.05
N SER A 54 -9.79 -4.50 -0.51
CA SER A 54 -10.25 -3.95 -1.78
C SER A 54 -9.72 -4.71 -3.00
N ILE A 55 -8.53 -5.28 -2.92
CA ILE A 55 -7.98 -6.17 -3.97
C ILE A 55 -8.78 -7.47 -3.97
N ILE A 56 -8.99 -8.07 -2.80
CA ILE A 56 -9.79 -9.30 -2.65
C ILE A 56 -11.19 -9.10 -3.23
N ASP A 57 -11.85 -7.98 -2.90
CA ASP A 57 -13.19 -7.68 -3.42
C ASP A 57 -13.17 -7.36 -4.93
N GLY A 58 -12.12 -6.70 -5.41
CA GLY A 58 -11.88 -6.51 -6.85
C GLY A 58 -11.76 -7.84 -7.59
N CYS A 59 -11.00 -8.79 -7.05
CA CYS A 59 -10.86 -10.16 -7.58
C CYS A 59 -12.20 -10.91 -7.57
N ARG A 60 -12.99 -10.80 -6.51
CA ARG A 60 -14.33 -11.41 -6.42
C ARG A 60 -15.32 -10.85 -7.45
N LEU A 61 -15.22 -9.55 -7.75
CA LEU A 61 -16.07 -8.87 -8.73
C LEU A 61 -15.57 -9.08 -10.18
N ALA A 62 -14.31 -9.41 -10.36
CA ALA A 62 -13.75 -9.82 -11.64
C ALA A 62 -14.38 -11.13 -12.09
N LYS A 63 -14.36 -11.36 -13.41
CA LYS A 63 -14.85 -12.62 -13.99
C LYS A 63 -13.75 -13.67 -14.14
N ALA A 64 -12.52 -13.31 -13.79
CA ALA A 64 -11.34 -14.16 -13.86
C ALA A 64 -11.31 -15.19 -12.72
N GLU A 65 -10.66 -16.32 -12.95
CA GLU A 65 -10.29 -17.25 -11.88
C GLU A 65 -9.22 -16.60 -11.00
N THR A 66 -9.36 -16.70 -9.67
CA THR A 66 -8.36 -16.18 -8.73
C THR A 66 -7.66 -17.35 -8.03
N LYS A 67 -6.32 -17.35 -8.10
CA LYS A 67 -5.42 -18.25 -7.37
C LYS A 67 -4.63 -17.43 -6.35
N VAL A 68 -4.69 -17.84 -5.10
CA VAL A 68 -3.99 -17.16 -4.01
C VAL A 68 -2.67 -17.85 -3.77
N TYR A 69 -1.55 -17.10 -3.77
CA TYR A 69 -0.25 -17.59 -3.37
C TYR A 69 0.11 -17.10 -1.97
N LYS A 70 0.96 -17.87 -1.30
CA LYS A 70 1.41 -17.55 0.05
C LYS A 70 2.18 -16.24 0.07
N HIS A 71 1.99 -15.50 1.13
CA HIS A 71 2.54 -14.16 1.29
C HIS A 71 4.05 -14.10 1.00
N ASN A 72 4.40 -13.27 0.01
CA ASN A 72 5.78 -13.07 -0.47
C ASN A 72 6.55 -14.36 -0.82
N ASP A 73 5.85 -15.50 -1.06
CA ASP A 73 6.47 -16.78 -1.44
C ASP A 73 6.55 -16.90 -2.97
N MET A 74 7.69 -16.51 -3.51
CA MET A 74 7.96 -16.57 -4.96
C MET A 74 8.05 -17.99 -5.49
N THR A 75 8.34 -18.98 -4.63
CA THR A 75 8.32 -20.40 -5.01
C THR A 75 6.89 -20.85 -5.22
N ASP A 76 5.97 -20.50 -4.33
CA ASP A 76 4.55 -20.83 -4.46
C ASP A 76 3.93 -20.11 -5.66
N LEU A 77 4.22 -18.82 -5.86
CA LEU A 77 3.79 -18.07 -7.04
C LEU A 77 4.29 -18.73 -8.34
N LYS A 78 5.58 -19.14 -8.40
CA LYS A 78 6.14 -19.83 -9.55
C LYS A 78 5.42 -21.13 -9.83
N LEU A 79 5.17 -21.96 -8.83
CA LEU A 79 4.43 -23.23 -8.97
C LEU A 79 3.02 -23.00 -9.51
N LEU A 80 2.32 -21.99 -9.05
CA LEU A 80 0.99 -21.66 -9.53
C LEU A 80 1.03 -21.19 -11.00
N LEU A 81 1.98 -20.33 -11.37
CA LEU A 81 2.16 -19.85 -12.74
C LEU A 81 2.46 -20.99 -13.72
N GLN A 82 3.34 -21.92 -13.33
CA GLN A 82 3.73 -23.10 -14.12
C GLN A 82 2.55 -24.05 -14.38
N ASN A 83 1.76 -24.31 -13.33
CA ASN A 83 0.68 -25.30 -13.38
C ASN A 83 -0.66 -24.72 -13.87
N THR A 84 -0.69 -23.44 -14.29
CA THR A 84 -1.92 -22.79 -14.72
C THR A 84 -1.95 -22.61 -16.22
N VAL A 85 -2.89 -23.33 -16.87
CA VAL A 85 -3.26 -23.08 -18.26
C VAL A 85 -4.26 -21.92 -18.26
N CYS A 86 -3.96 -20.88 -19.04
CA CYS A 86 -4.79 -19.68 -19.16
C CYS A 86 -5.05 -19.40 -20.64
N ALA A 87 -6.33 -19.25 -21.02
CA ALA A 87 -6.71 -18.91 -22.39
C ALA A 87 -6.70 -17.40 -22.67
N GLY A 88 -6.73 -16.59 -21.61
CA GLY A 88 -6.63 -15.15 -21.63
C GLY A 88 -5.29 -14.64 -21.10
N ARG A 89 -5.33 -13.59 -20.30
CA ARG A 89 -4.17 -12.98 -19.65
C ARG A 89 -3.95 -13.57 -18.26
N LYS A 90 -2.69 -13.59 -17.84
CA LYS A 90 -2.30 -13.83 -16.45
C LYS A 90 -2.04 -12.49 -15.78
N TRP A 91 -2.60 -12.30 -14.59
CA TRP A 91 -2.41 -11.09 -13.77
C TRP A 91 -1.79 -11.46 -12.44
N ILE A 92 -0.70 -10.82 -12.06
CA ILE A 92 -0.16 -10.90 -10.71
C ILE A 92 -0.56 -9.62 -9.99
N ILE A 93 -1.25 -9.74 -8.85
CA ILE A 93 -1.77 -8.59 -8.09
C ILE A 93 -1.23 -8.65 -6.68
N THR A 94 -0.57 -7.56 -6.23
CA THR A 94 0.01 -7.45 -4.90
C THR A 94 -0.09 -6.03 -4.35
N ASP A 95 -0.17 -5.90 -3.00
CA ASP A 95 0.21 -4.65 -2.33
C ASP A 95 1.71 -4.40 -2.56
N GLY A 96 2.13 -3.17 -2.77
CA GLY A 96 3.54 -2.79 -2.84
C GLY A 96 4.19 -2.73 -1.45
N VAL A 97 3.42 -2.24 -0.46
CA VAL A 97 3.75 -2.28 0.97
C VAL A 97 2.53 -2.79 1.73
N PHE A 98 2.69 -3.87 2.48
CA PHE A 98 1.60 -4.51 3.22
C PHE A 98 1.24 -3.73 4.49
N SER A 99 -0.03 -3.42 4.65
CA SER A 99 -0.51 -2.47 5.63
C SER A 99 -0.38 -2.91 7.09
N MET A 100 -0.33 -4.21 7.37
CA MET A 100 -0.32 -4.77 8.73
C MET A 100 1.08 -5.13 9.23
N ASP A 101 1.98 -5.45 8.31
CA ASP A 101 3.33 -5.91 8.60
C ASP A 101 4.39 -4.88 8.20
N GLY A 102 4.09 -4.00 7.24
CA GLY A 102 4.99 -2.96 6.78
C GLY A 102 6.11 -3.47 5.89
N ASP A 103 6.04 -4.72 5.48
CA ASP A 103 6.98 -5.32 4.53
C ASP A 103 6.67 -4.91 3.09
N ILE A 104 7.65 -5.05 2.24
CA ILE A 104 7.61 -4.67 0.83
C ILE A 104 7.50 -5.95 -0.01
N ALA A 105 6.61 -5.96 -1.00
CA ALA A 105 6.56 -7.05 -1.96
C ALA A 105 7.89 -7.15 -2.72
N PRO A 106 8.44 -8.36 -2.96
CA PRO A 106 9.67 -8.56 -3.74
C PRO A 106 9.38 -8.36 -5.24
N LEU A 107 9.17 -7.10 -5.61
CA LEU A 107 8.66 -6.73 -6.94
C LEU A 107 9.63 -7.07 -8.06
N ASP A 108 10.92 -7.10 -7.80
CA ASP A 108 11.95 -7.54 -8.72
C ASP A 108 11.81 -9.03 -9.09
N GLU A 109 11.58 -9.89 -8.09
CA GLU A 109 11.32 -11.32 -8.33
C GLU A 109 9.94 -11.53 -8.99
N ILE A 110 8.92 -10.75 -8.59
CA ILE A 110 7.60 -10.79 -9.22
C ILE A 110 7.68 -10.42 -10.70
N VAL A 111 8.44 -9.37 -11.05
CA VAL A 111 8.65 -8.95 -12.45
C VAL A 111 9.38 -10.04 -13.24
N ALA A 112 10.41 -10.66 -12.65
CA ALA A 112 11.12 -11.76 -13.31
C ALA A 112 10.17 -12.94 -13.64
N LEU A 113 9.31 -13.32 -12.69
CA LEU A 113 8.30 -14.35 -12.91
C LEU A 113 7.23 -13.91 -13.91
N ALA A 114 6.78 -12.67 -13.86
CA ALA A 114 5.81 -12.13 -14.81
C ALA A 114 6.35 -12.22 -16.25
N GLN A 115 7.61 -11.86 -16.46
CA GLN A 115 8.27 -11.96 -17.76
C GLN A 115 8.44 -13.43 -18.20
N GLU A 116 8.85 -14.34 -17.30
CA GLU A 116 9.03 -15.78 -17.59
C GLU A 116 7.72 -16.44 -18.04
N TYR A 117 6.58 -16.05 -17.42
CA TYR A 117 5.27 -16.69 -17.63
C TYR A 117 4.27 -15.85 -18.43
N GLY A 118 4.68 -14.70 -18.96
CA GLY A 118 3.82 -13.82 -19.77
C GLY A 118 2.64 -13.27 -18.97
N ALA A 119 2.88 -12.82 -17.74
CA ALA A 119 1.88 -12.20 -16.89
C ALA A 119 2.04 -10.67 -16.84
N GLU A 120 0.93 -9.97 -16.61
CA GLU A 120 0.88 -8.53 -16.35
C GLU A 120 0.81 -8.28 -14.84
N ILE A 121 1.31 -7.12 -14.38
CA ILE A 121 1.37 -6.79 -12.95
C ILE A 121 0.46 -5.62 -12.63
N ILE A 122 -0.35 -5.78 -11.57
CA ILE A 122 -1.07 -4.70 -10.89
C ILE A 122 -0.48 -4.57 -9.48
N VAL A 123 0.05 -3.40 -9.14
CA VAL A 123 0.55 -3.12 -7.79
C VAL A 123 -0.30 -2.07 -7.11
N ASP A 124 -0.69 -2.31 -5.85
CA ASP A 124 -1.30 -1.31 -4.97
C ASP A 124 -0.25 -0.64 -4.09
N ASP A 125 0.11 0.57 -4.46
CA ASP A 125 1.06 1.43 -3.78
C ASP A 125 0.40 2.33 -2.71
N ALA A 126 -0.76 1.97 -2.18
CA ALA A 126 -1.47 2.80 -1.20
C ALA A 126 -0.61 3.15 0.02
N HIS A 127 0.26 2.24 0.46
CA HIS A 127 1.22 2.46 1.56
C HIS A 127 2.64 2.76 1.08
N ALA A 128 2.90 2.69 -0.21
CA ALA A 128 4.20 2.96 -0.82
C ALA A 128 4.30 4.40 -1.38
N THR A 129 3.21 4.94 -1.93
CA THR A 129 3.13 6.31 -2.46
C THR A 129 3.39 7.33 -1.35
N GLY A 130 4.35 8.21 -1.55
CA GLY A 130 4.82 9.20 -0.55
C GLY A 130 5.77 8.61 0.50
N VAL A 131 6.22 7.34 0.37
CA VAL A 131 6.95 6.61 1.42
C VAL A 131 8.26 6.02 0.91
N ILE A 132 8.25 5.20 -0.13
CA ILE A 132 9.44 4.55 -0.70
C ILE A 132 9.68 4.97 -2.15
N GLY A 133 10.85 4.67 -2.69
CA GLY A 133 11.20 4.98 -4.07
C GLY A 133 11.11 6.49 -4.38
N ASP A 134 11.77 7.31 -3.56
CA ASP A 134 11.68 8.78 -3.60
C ASP A 134 10.23 9.30 -3.50
N GLY A 135 9.39 8.56 -2.78
CA GLY A 135 7.96 8.82 -2.62
C GLY A 135 7.10 8.38 -3.81
N LYS A 136 7.69 7.86 -4.87
CA LYS A 136 6.96 7.46 -6.10
C LYS A 136 6.38 6.05 -6.02
N GLY A 137 6.73 5.28 -4.99
CA GLY A 137 6.19 3.94 -4.73
C GLY A 137 7.11 2.79 -5.10
N SER A 138 6.58 1.56 -5.03
CA SER A 138 7.33 0.32 -5.12
C SER A 138 7.99 0.10 -6.49
N ALA A 139 7.30 0.36 -7.59
CA ALA A 139 7.88 0.25 -8.92
C ALA A 139 9.12 1.13 -9.11
N HIS A 140 9.13 2.33 -8.52
CA HIS A 140 10.28 3.23 -8.56
C HIS A 140 11.38 2.78 -7.61
N HIS A 141 11.02 2.26 -6.43
CA HIS A 141 11.96 1.73 -5.43
C HIS A 141 12.87 0.64 -6.02
N PHE A 142 12.31 -0.25 -6.83
CA PHE A 142 13.06 -1.30 -7.54
C PHE A 142 13.58 -0.89 -8.93
N GLY A 143 13.29 0.32 -9.41
CA GLY A 143 13.66 0.77 -10.76
C GLY A 143 12.89 0.09 -11.89
N LEU A 144 11.71 -0.46 -11.62
CA LEU A 144 10.89 -1.33 -12.49
C LEU A 144 9.62 -0.65 -13.00
N LYS A 145 9.64 0.66 -13.17
CA LYS A 145 8.44 1.43 -13.56
C LYS A 145 7.88 1.08 -14.95
N ALA A 146 8.71 0.57 -15.84
CA ALA A 146 8.29 0.16 -17.19
C ALA A 146 7.69 -1.24 -17.23
N GLU A 147 8.01 -2.06 -16.24
CA GLU A 147 7.60 -3.47 -16.12
C GLU A 147 6.26 -3.64 -15.38
N VAL A 148 5.85 -2.62 -14.63
CA VAL A 148 4.58 -2.63 -13.88
C VAL A 148 3.51 -1.94 -14.72
N ALA A 149 2.62 -2.72 -15.31
CA ALA A 149 1.59 -2.23 -16.22
C ALA A 149 0.58 -1.28 -15.56
N VAL A 150 0.23 -1.55 -14.28
CA VAL A 150 -0.82 -0.84 -13.55
C VAL A 150 -0.35 -0.52 -12.13
N GLN A 151 -0.25 0.77 -11.81
CA GLN A 151 0.08 1.25 -10.48
C GLN A 151 -1.15 1.91 -9.85
N ILE A 152 -1.68 1.33 -8.78
CA ILE A 152 -2.81 1.89 -8.02
C ILE A 152 -2.25 2.57 -6.77
N GLY A 153 -2.91 3.60 -6.28
CA GLY A 153 -2.52 4.27 -5.06
C GLY A 153 -3.65 5.05 -4.43
N THR A 154 -3.36 5.69 -3.30
CA THR A 154 -4.34 6.52 -2.60
C THR A 154 -3.79 7.92 -2.29
N LEU A 155 -4.69 8.90 -2.28
CA LEU A 155 -4.41 10.27 -1.85
C LEU A 155 -4.70 10.47 -0.35
N SER A 156 -5.26 9.46 0.34
CA SER A 156 -5.77 9.57 1.72
C SER A 156 -4.78 9.11 2.80
N LYS A 157 -3.53 8.79 2.46
CA LYS A 157 -2.49 8.39 3.40
C LYS A 157 -1.35 9.42 3.42
N ALA A 158 -0.19 9.13 2.86
CA ALA A 158 0.95 10.05 2.88
C ALA A 158 0.68 11.40 2.18
N ILE A 159 -0.18 11.43 1.16
CA ILE A 159 -0.60 12.66 0.48
C ILE A 159 -1.49 13.54 1.39
N GLY A 160 -2.16 12.95 2.41
CA GLY A 160 -2.93 13.69 3.40
C GLY A 160 -4.20 14.36 2.89
N SER A 161 -4.79 13.83 1.83
CA SER A 161 -6.02 14.34 1.19
C SER A 161 -7.11 13.26 1.15
N GLU A 162 -7.88 13.18 0.09
CA GLU A 162 -8.90 12.17 -0.17
C GLU A 162 -8.81 11.70 -1.62
N GLY A 163 -9.13 10.43 -1.88
CA GLY A 163 -9.14 9.87 -3.21
C GLY A 163 -8.26 8.64 -3.38
N GLY A 164 -8.37 8.06 -4.57
CA GLY A 164 -7.50 7.03 -5.09
C GLY A 164 -7.14 7.33 -6.53
N PHE A 165 -6.20 6.59 -7.07
CA PHE A 165 -5.81 6.75 -8.46
C PHE A 165 -5.29 5.44 -9.04
N VAL A 166 -5.30 5.36 -10.36
CA VAL A 166 -4.52 4.41 -11.13
C VAL A 166 -3.63 5.18 -12.09
N ALA A 167 -2.40 4.73 -12.27
CA ALA A 167 -1.42 5.28 -13.20
C ALA A 167 -0.87 4.17 -14.11
N GLY A 168 -0.67 4.48 -15.40
CA GLY A 168 -0.19 3.55 -16.40
C GLY A 168 -0.18 4.15 -17.79
N SER A 169 -0.37 3.33 -18.84
CA SER A 169 -0.43 3.82 -20.21
C SER A 169 -1.69 4.65 -20.50
N GLN A 170 -1.62 5.53 -21.50
CA GLN A 170 -2.78 6.30 -21.93
C GLN A 170 -3.95 5.39 -22.36
N ILE A 171 -3.64 4.32 -23.07
CA ILE A 171 -4.65 3.33 -23.54
C ILE A 171 -5.36 2.68 -22.33
N LEU A 172 -4.63 2.33 -21.29
CA LEU A 172 -5.19 1.79 -20.04
C LEU A 172 -6.17 2.79 -19.42
N VAL A 173 -5.76 4.02 -19.27
CA VAL A 173 -6.56 5.08 -18.64
C VAL A 173 -7.82 5.36 -19.46
N ASP A 174 -7.70 5.45 -20.78
CA ASP A 174 -8.86 5.67 -21.67
C ASP A 174 -9.84 4.49 -21.61
N TYR A 175 -9.34 3.26 -21.53
CA TYR A 175 -10.17 2.08 -21.35
C TYR A 175 -10.93 2.14 -20.01
N LEU A 176 -10.22 2.35 -18.89
CA LEU A 176 -10.80 2.40 -17.55
C LEU A 176 -11.84 3.52 -17.41
N ARG A 177 -11.62 4.67 -18.04
CA ARG A 177 -12.56 5.80 -18.07
C ARG A 177 -13.92 5.43 -18.67
N ASN A 178 -13.94 4.44 -19.55
CA ASN A 178 -15.15 3.95 -20.22
C ASN A 178 -15.77 2.69 -19.61
N VAL A 179 -15.03 1.93 -18.78
CA VAL A 179 -15.51 0.62 -18.29
C VAL A 179 -15.46 0.46 -16.78
N ALA A 180 -14.63 1.22 -16.05
CA ALA A 180 -14.51 1.10 -14.61
C ALA A 180 -15.77 1.61 -13.90
N ARG A 181 -16.58 0.69 -13.41
CA ARG A 181 -17.91 1.01 -12.85
C ARG A 181 -17.83 1.93 -11.63
N SER A 182 -16.87 1.73 -10.74
CA SER A 182 -16.67 2.58 -9.57
C SER A 182 -16.26 4.01 -9.92
N PHE A 183 -15.68 4.23 -11.10
CA PHE A 183 -15.42 5.55 -11.66
C PHE A 183 -16.69 6.17 -12.27
N ILE A 184 -17.34 5.44 -13.21
CA ILE A 184 -18.45 5.96 -14.01
C ILE A 184 -19.66 6.33 -13.15
N PHE A 185 -19.97 5.52 -12.15
CA PHE A 185 -21.19 5.65 -11.33
C PHE A 185 -20.93 6.32 -9.98
N SER A 186 -19.86 7.10 -9.86
CA SER A 186 -19.52 7.89 -8.67
C SER A 186 -19.45 9.37 -8.98
N THR A 187 -19.89 10.18 -8.02
CA THR A 187 -19.73 11.64 -8.10
C THR A 187 -18.28 12.03 -7.83
N ALA A 188 -17.78 13.04 -8.53
CA ALA A 188 -16.41 13.52 -8.42
C ALA A 188 -16.09 14.10 -7.02
N LEU A 189 -14.82 14.07 -6.64
CA LEU A 189 -14.30 14.72 -5.42
C LEU A 189 -14.54 16.24 -5.46
N ALA A 190 -14.61 16.87 -4.30
CA ALA A 190 -14.73 18.32 -4.20
C ALA A 190 -13.48 19.03 -4.73
N PRO A 191 -13.59 20.18 -5.43
CA PRO A 191 -12.43 20.90 -5.97
C PRO A 191 -11.36 21.25 -4.94
N ALA A 192 -11.73 21.56 -3.70
CA ALA A 192 -10.79 21.84 -2.62
C ALA A 192 -9.87 20.62 -2.31
N VAL A 193 -10.43 19.40 -2.33
CA VAL A 193 -9.70 18.15 -2.15
C VAL A 193 -8.70 17.92 -3.29
N VAL A 194 -9.15 18.20 -4.53
CA VAL A 194 -8.30 18.08 -5.72
C VAL A 194 -7.11 19.04 -5.65
N CYS A 195 -7.36 20.32 -5.30
CA CYS A 195 -6.30 21.31 -5.11
C CYS A 195 -5.31 20.90 -4.00
N ALA A 196 -5.82 20.39 -2.87
CA ALA A 196 -4.97 19.91 -1.78
C ALA A 196 -4.07 18.76 -2.22
N SER A 197 -4.62 17.81 -3.01
CA SER A 197 -3.86 16.69 -3.55
C SER A 197 -2.75 17.13 -4.51
N ILE A 198 -3.04 18.05 -5.44
CA ILE A 198 -2.04 18.62 -6.37
C ILE A 198 -0.91 19.27 -5.56
N ARG A 199 -1.26 20.10 -4.57
CA ARG A 199 -0.26 20.78 -3.75
C ARG A 199 0.59 19.81 -2.94
N ALA A 200 -0.01 18.77 -2.36
CA ALA A 200 0.71 17.78 -1.57
C ALA A 200 1.67 16.93 -2.43
N ILE A 201 1.26 16.51 -3.63
CA ILE A 201 2.12 15.80 -4.57
C ILE A 201 3.31 16.69 -4.94
N LYS A 202 3.06 17.96 -5.25
CA LYS A 202 4.12 18.91 -5.58
C LYS A 202 5.09 19.12 -4.41
N GLU A 203 4.59 19.19 -3.16
CA GLU A 203 5.43 19.31 -1.98
C GLU A 203 6.38 18.12 -1.81
N ILE A 204 5.93 16.90 -2.09
CA ILE A 204 6.78 15.71 -2.05
C ILE A 204 7.82 15.74 -3.18
N GLN A 205 7.45 16.20 -4.40
CA GLN A 205 8.35 16.30 -5.54
C GLN A 205 9.45 17.37 -5.34
N ASP A 206 9.07 18.51 -4.75
CA ASP A 206 9.97 19.65 -4.56
C ASP A 206 10.84 19.51 -3.30
N ASN A 207 10.51 18.57 -2.39
CA ASN A 207 11.16 18.42 -1.09
C ASN A 207 11.55 16.96 -0.82
N ASP A 208 12.66 16.55 -1.42
CA ASP A 208 13.28 15.23 -1.25
C ASP A 208 13.60 14.88 0.22
N LYS A 209 13.75 15.90 1.08
CA LYS A 209 14.03 15.72 2.50
C LYS A 209 12.88 15.06 3.25
N LEU A 210 11.63 15.21 2.80
CA LEU A 210 10.46 14.63 3.51
C LEU A 210 10.54 13.10 3.55
N VAL A 211 10.73 12.47 2.39
CA VAL A 211 10.82 11.01 2.29
C VAL A 211 12.07 10.48 2.99
N ASN A 212 13.21 11.16 2.81
CA ASN A 212 14.45 10.78 3.49
C ASN A 212 14.34 10.90 5.02
N THR A 213 13.75 12.00 5.52
CA THR A 213 13.51 12.16 6.97
C THR A 213 12.59 11.08 7.51
N LEU A 214 11.55 10.70 6.76
CA LEU A 214 10.66 9.61 7.13
C LEU A 214 11.43 8.28 7.26
N SER A 215 12.26 7.95 6.29
CA SER A 215 13.09 6.73 6.31
C SER A 215 14.04 6.73 7.52
N VAL A 216 14.77 7.83 7.75
CA VAL A 216 15.68 7.97 8.91
C VAL A 216 14.92 7.85 10.24
N ASN A 217 13.74 8.46 10.36
CA ASN A 217 12.92 8.37 11.55
C ASN A 217 12.39 6.94 11.78
N SER A 218 12.04 6.23 10.70
CA SER A 218 11.53 4.85 10.75
C SER A 218 12.60 3.88 11.27
N LEU A 219 13.83 3.98 10.75
CA LEU A 219 14.97 3.21 11.22
C LEU A 219 15.31 3.55 12.68
N PHE A 220 15.38 4.82 13.01
CA PHE A 220 15.66 5.28 14.37
C PHE A 220 14.63 4.80 15.40
N MET A 221 13.34 4.76 15.03
CA MET A 221 12.30 4.22 15.91
C MET A 221 12.50 2.73 16.17
N ARG A 222 12.85 1.94 15.15
CA ARG A 222 13.18 0.50 15.31
C ARG A 222 14.37 0.32 16.25
N GLU A 223 15.45 1.09 16.07
CA GLU A 223 16.61 1.08 16.96
C GLU A 223 16.23 1.39 18.42
N CYS A 224 15.39 2.41 18.63
CA CYS A 224 14.92 2.77 19.98
C CYS A 224 14.11 1.64 20.62
N LEU A 225 13.17 1.01 19.87
CA LEU A 225 12.37 -0.11 20.38
C LEU A 225 13.22 -1.32 20.73
N MET A 226 14.21 -1.67 19.89
CA MET A 226 15.17 -2.75 20.16
C MET A 226 16.05 -2.46 21.39
N ALA A 227 16.50 -1.21 21.53
CA ALA A 227 17.28 -0.79 22.70
C ALA A 227 16.49 -0.90 24.02
N GLU A 228 15.18 -0.76 23.99
CA GLU A 228 14.28 -0.98 25.12
C GLU A 228 13.93 -2.47 25.34
N GLY A 229 14.49 -3.37 24.53
CA GLY A 229 14.34 -4.83 24.66
C GLY A 229 13.08 -5.39 23.98
N LEU A 230 12.46 -4.66 23.06
CA LEU A 230 11.32 -5.16 22.28
C LEU A 230 11.81 -5.90 21.03
N THR A 231 11.12 -6.98 20.68
CA THR A 231 11.31 -7.65 19.39
C THR A 231 10.55 -6.87 18.33
N VAL A 232 11.27 -6.37 17.34
CA VAL A 232 10.73 -5.62 16.21
C VAL A 232 10.99 -6.41 14.93
N ILE A 233 9.98 -6.51 14.07
CA ILE A 233 10.15 -7.10 12.74
C ILE A 233 11.04 -6.16 11.91
N ASP A 234 12.03 -6.74 11.24
CA ASP A 234 12.90 -5.98 10.35
C ASP A 234 12.12 -5.35 9.20
N GLY A 235 12.60 -4.22 8.69
CA GLY A 235 11.95 -3.51 7.62
C GLY A 235 12.35 -2.04 7.56
N GLU A 236 12.09 -1.42 6.43
CA GLU A 236 12.49 -0.04 6.14
C GLU A 236 11.32 0.96 6.03
N THR A 237 10.06 0.46 6.06
CA THR A 237 8.88 1.31 5.98
C THR A 237 8.54 1.96 7.33
N PRO A 238 7.72 3.03 7.35
CA PRO A 238 7.28 3.67 8.59
C PRO A 238 6.24 2.87 9.38
N ILE A 239 5.78 1.74 8.86
CA ILE A 239 4.87 0.82 9.55
C ILE A 239 5.73 -0.14 10.37
N ILE A 240 5.58 -0.09 11.70
CA ILE A 240 6.35 -0.91 12.63
C ILE A 240 5.39 -1.74 13.49
N PRO A 241 5.23 -3.03 13.20
CA PRO A 241 4.41 -3.91 14.03
C PRO A 241 5.19 -4.40 15.26
N ILE A 242 4.51 -4.44 16.42
CA ILE A 242 4.98 -5.08 17.65
C ILE A 242 3.99 -6.17 18.00
N ILE A 243 4.38 -7.44 17.83
CA ILE A 243 3.50 -8.58 18.06
C ILE A 243 3.27 -8.75 19.55
N ILE A 244 2.02 -8.74 19.97
CA ILE A 244 1.58 -8.96 21.37
C ILE A 244 0.96 -10.35 21.53
N GLY A 245 0.31 -10.85 20.47
CA GLY A 245 -0.34 -12.17 20.43
C GLY A 245 -1.81 -12.12 20.84
N ASP A 246 -2.09 -11.85 22.11
CA ASP A 246 -3.46 -11.81 22.64
C ASP A 246 -4.19 -10.50 22.28
N ALA A 247 -5.46 -10.62 21.88
CA ALA A 247 -6.24 -9.48 21.41
C ALA A 247 -6.69 -8.54 22.55
N ALA A 248 -7.05 -9.09 23.71
CA ALA A 248 -7.50 -8.29 24.86
C ALA A 248 -6.31 -7.51 25.44
N ARG A 249 -5.16 -8.18 25.59
CA ARG A 249 -3.91 -7.57 26.01
C ARG A 249 -3.46 -6.46 25.05
N THR A 250 -3.58 -6.67 23.74
CA THR A 250 -3.26 -5.64 22.73
C THR A 250 -4.12 -4.39 22.89
N LEU A 251 -5.42 -4.56 23.17
CA LEU A 251 -6.34 -3.44 23.40
C LEU A 251 -6.04 -2.71 24.71
N GLU A 252 -5.67 -3.43 25.76
CA GLU A 252 -5.28 -2.85 27.04
C GLU A 252 -4.00 -2.00 26.88
N ILE A 253 -2.97 -2.54 26.24
CA ILE A 253 -1.72 -1.81 25.96
C ILE A 253 -2.00 -0.56 25.12
N LYS A 254 -2.82 -0.67 24.05
CA LYS A 254 -3.24 0.50 23.27
C LYS A 254 -3.87 1.57 24.14
N LYS A 255 -4.78 1.21 25.07
CA LYS A 255 -5.44 2.15 25.97
C LYS A 255 -4.41 2.84 26.87
N LYS A 256 -3.54 2.08 27.52
CA LYS A 256 -2.45 2.62 28.34
C LYS A 256 -1.54 3.56 27.55
N CYS A 257 -1.20 3.24 26.30
CA CYS A 257 -0.45 4.14 25.41
C CYS A 257 -1.22 5.46 25.21
N GLN A 258 -2.52 5.39 24.93
CA GLN A 258 -3.36 6.57 24.74
C GLN A 258 -3.43 7.44 26.02
N ASP A 259 -3.55 6.82 27.19
CA ASP A 259 -3.56 7.52 28.50
C ASP A 259 -2.20 8.21 28.78
N ASN A 260 -1.12 7.75 28.14
CA ASN A 260 0.21 8.36 28.17
C ASN A 260 0.51 9.29 26.96
N GLY A 261 -0.51 9.68 26.19
CA GLY A 261 -0.38 10.64 25.08
C GLY A 261 0.11 10.03 23.77
N LEU A 262 0.17 8.70 23.63
CA LEU A 262 0.58 8.03 22.41
C LEU A 262 -0.61 7.44 21.66
N ILE A 263 -0.78 7.82 20.38
CA ILE A 263 -1.80 7.26 19.50
C ILE A 263 -1.18 6.11 18.70
N VAL A 264 -1.56 4.87 19.03
CA VAL A 264 -1.13 3.67 18.34
C VAL A 264 -2.33 2.83 17.90
N SER A 265 -2.19 2.05 16.85
CA SER A 265 -3.26 1.15 16.38
C SER A 265 -3.09 -0.24 17.00
N ALA A 266 -4.20 -0.82 17.50
CA ALA A 266 -4.26 -2.23 17.89
C ALA A 266 -4.90 -3.03 16.76
N ILE A 267 -4.13 -3.90 16.13
CA ILE A 267 -4.59 -4.78 15.06
C ILE A 267 -4.85 -6.16 15.65
N ARG A 268 -6.02 -6.72 15.36
CA ARG A 268 -6.51 -7.97 15.92
C ARG A 268 -7.38 -8.73 14.91
N PRO A 269 -7.74 -9.99 15.18
CA PRO A 269 -8.69 -10.72 14.33
C PRO A 269 -10.01 -9.93 14.13
N PRO A 270 -10.63 -9.99 12.93
CA PRO A 270 -10.27 -10.83 11.79
C PRO A 270 -9.20 -10.26 10.84
N THR A 271 -8.66 -9.07 11.12
CA THR A 271 -7.67 -8.40 10.25
C THR A 271 -6.34 -9.16 10.17
N VAL A 272 -5.96 -9.81 11.26
CA VAL A 272 -4.78 -10.67 11.37
C VAL A 272 -5.18 -12.02 11.99
N PRO A 273 -4.40 -13.11 11.81
CA PRO A 273 -4.71 -14.40 12.40
C PRO A 273 -4.80 -14.37 13.94
N VAL A 274 -5.57 -15.31 14.51
CA VAL A 274 -5.64 -15.49 15.97
C VAL A 274 -4.23 -15.76 16.53
N GLY A 275 -3.89 -15.12 17.65
CA GLY A 275 -2.58 -15.25 18.28
C GLY A 275 -1.49 -14.33 17.68
N THR A 276 -1.82 -13.49 16.71
CA THR A 276 -0.88 -12.55 16.08
C THR A 276 -1.30 -11.09 16.20
N SER A 277 -2.15 -10.78 17.20
CA SER A 277 -2.55 -9.40 17.48
C SER A 277 -1.31 -8.54 17.77
N ARG A 278 -1.32 -7.29 17.33
CA ARG A 278 -0.15 -6.42 17.36
C ARG A 278 -0.51 -4.96 17.59
N LEU A 279 0.41 -4.22 18.18
CA LEU A 279 0.42 -2.78 18.01
C LEU A 279 1.04 -2.46 16.66
N ARG A 280 0.42 -1.55 15.92
CA ARG A 280 0.96 -1.02 14.67
C ARG A 280 1.32 0.44 14.88
N LEU A 281 2.61 0.72 14.90
CA LEU A 281 3.11 2.08 14.95
C LEU A 281 3.20 2.63 13.52
N THR A 282 3.01 3.94 13.40
CA THR A 282 3.20 4.65 12.13
C THR A 282 4.05 5.88 12.41
N VAL A 283 5.28 5.86 11.91
CA VAL A 283 6.23 6.97 12.05
C VAL A 283 5.92 8.04 11.00
N MET A 284 6.16 9.30 11.35
CA MET A 284 5.99 10.45 10.44
C MET A 284 7.31 11.23 10.30
N ALA A 285 7.47 11.91 9.17
CA ALA A 285 8.61 12.79 8.93
C ALA A 285 8.69 13.95 9.94
N THR A 286 7.54 14.37 10.50
CA THR A 286 7.44 15.45 11.47
C THR A 286 7.78 15.05 12.90
N HIS A 287 7.93 13.76 13.21
CA HIS A 287 8.36 13.32 14.54
C HIS A 287 9.82 13.70 14.77
N THR A 288 10.11 14.22 15.98
CA THR A 288 11.49 14.46 16.39
C THR A 288 12.13 13.19 16.96
N LYS A 289 13.46 13.11 16.95
CA LYS A 289 14.17 11.98 17.59
C LYS A 289 13.88 11.89 19.08
N ALA A 290 13.62 13.02 19.75
CA ALA A 290 13.25 13.05 21.18
C ALA A 290 11.88 12.40 21.39
N ASP A 291 10.89 12.72 20.56
CA ASP A 291 9.55 12.12 20.61
C ASP A 291 9.60 10.61 20.34
N LEU A 292 10.34 10.18 19.32
CA LEU A 292 10.48 8.77 19.00
C LEU A 292 11.12 7.97 20.11
N LYS A 293 12.19 8.50 20.72
CA LYS A 293 12.85 7.87 21.88
C LYS A 293 11.93 7.79 23.10
N ALA A 294 11.21 8.87 23.40
CA ALA A 294 10.25 8.88 24.50
C ALA A 294 9.10 7.88 24.25
N ALA A 295 8.56 7.84 23.03
CA ALA A 295 7.52 6.90 22.65
C ALA A 295 7.97 5.44 22.77
N ALA A 296 9.17 5.09 22.31
CA ALA A 296 9.72 3.74 22.43
C ALA A 296 9.81 3.29 23.89
N LYS A 297 10.31 4.16 24.78
CA LYS A 297 10.39 3.88 26.21
C LYS A 297 9.01 3.66 26.83
N ILE A 298 8.05 4.55 26.58
CA ILE A 298 6.69 4.45 27.13
C ILE A 298 6.03 3.14 26.66
N ILE A 299 6.16 2.78 25.39
CA ILE A 299 5.60 1.54 24.85
C ILE A 299 6.21 0.32 25.54
N ALA A 300 7.54 0.31 25.70
CA ALA A 300 8.26 -0.80 26.31
C ALA A 300 7.87 -0.97 27.79
N ASP A 301 7.79 0.12 28.56
CA ASP A 301 7.38 0.09 29.97
C ASP A 301 5.95 -0.47 30.09
N ILE A 302 5.00 0.03 29.29
CA ILE A 302 3.61 -0.46 29.28
C ILE A 302 3.53 -1.95 28.92
N ILE A 303 4.29 -2.42 27.92
CA ILE A 303 4.29 -3.84 27.52
C ILE A 303 4.83 -4.73 28.65
N LYS A 304 5.88 -4.28 29.37
CA LYS A 304 6.46 -5.02 30.51
C LYS A 304 5.50 -5.08 31.71
N GLU A 305 4.74 -4.02 31.95
CA GLU A 305 3.78 -3.94 33.06
C GLU A 305 2.45 -4.67 32.78
N THR A 306 2.16 -4.92 31.51
CA THR A 306 0.91 -5.57 31.09
C THR A 306 1.21 -7.06 30.83
N VAL A 307 1.21 -7.87 31.89
CA VAL A 307 1.47 -9.32 31.80
C VAL A 307 0.22 -10.12 31.49
#